data_827b0cec51df929cebf563d848cd6066
#
_entry.id   827b0cec51df929cebf563d848cd6066
#
_cell.length_a   1.000
_cell.length_b   1.000
_cell.length_c   1.000
_cell.angle_alpha   90.00
_cell.angle_beta   90.00
_cell.angle_gamma   90.00
#
_symmetry.space_group_name_H-M   'P 1'
#
loop_
_entity.id
_entity.type
_entity.pdbx_description
1 polymer ?
#
loop_
_entity_poly.entity_id
_entity_poly.type
_entity_poly.pdbx_seq_one_letter_code
_entity_poly.pdbx_strand_id
1 'polypeptide(L)'
;PWQCPAIHGSAAEEGAIDSGPFSEADANAHPVNGWDSKKEHYYENGQQVCSKEIYDAKDKNWYWIDTNGSVARNKDVYLQSNGGKWVRYDRVTGKMVKGLHYQDGAYYYFDQTTGAMAHGRVWVPEWNSYATFDSVSGRYVSKDSGNNNPGNTGGENIRGRFCKKSEKGQQRIDGDGTLIVCGCRNGNNTPHWYAK
;
A
#
# COMPACT_ATOMS: atom_id res chain seq x y z
N PRO A 1 -13.33 -10.39 22.29
CA PRO A 1 -14.21 -9.84 21.29
C PRO A 1 -14.23 -8.33 21.47
N TRP A 2 -13.69 -7.58 20.51
CA TRP A 2 -13.63 -6.12 20.52
C TRP A 2 -14.99 -5.62 20.06
N GLN A 3 -15.77 -5.07 20.99
CA GLN A 3 -17.00 -4.36 20.67
C GLN A 3 -16.65 -2.94 20.25
N CYS A 4 -17.31 -2.42 19.21
CA CYS A 4 -17.24 -1.00 18.88
C CYS A 4 -17.67 -0.20 20.14
N PRO A 5 -16.98 0.91 20.47
CA PRO A 5 -17.45 1.79 21.52
C PRO A 5 -18.88 2.21 21.16
N ALA A 6 -19.81 2.01 22.07
CA ALA A 6 -21.18 2.46 21.90
C ALA A 6 -21.13 3.97 21.60
N ILE A 7 -21.71 4.39 20.49
CA ILE A 7 -21.94 5.80 20.21
C ILE A 7 -23.01 6.23 21.23
N HIS A 8 -22.58 6.81 22.35
CA HIS A 8 -23.50 7.51 23.24
C HIS A 8 -24.05 8.70 22.47
N GLY A 9 -25.26 8.51 21.94
CA GLY A 9 -26.10 9.64 21.56
C GLY A 9 -26.19 10.57 22.75
N SER A 10 -25.94 11.86 22.51
CA SER A 10 -26.08 12.93 23.51
C SER A 10 -27.39 12.77 24.26
N ALA A 11 -27.28 12.72 25.59
CA ALA A 11 -28.42 12.80 26.48
C ALA A 11 -29.19 14.09 26.16
N ALA A 12 -30.41 13.95 25.74
CA ALA A 12 -31.41 15.00 25.75
C ALA A 12 -32.70 14.43 26.31
N GLU A 13 -33.05 14.90 27.47
CA GLU A 13 -34.36 15.04 28.08
C GLU A 13 -35.09 13.76 28.55
N GLU A 14 -35.11 13.63 29.89
CA GLU A 14 -36.17 12.94 30.61
C GLU A 14 -37.53 13.53 30.24
N GLY A 15 -38.40 12.70 29.68
CA GLY A 15 -39.77 13.10 29.38
C GLY A 15 -40.60 11.92 28.91
N ALA A 16 -41.43 11.39 29.84
CA ALA A 16 -42.61 10.58 29.60
C ALA A 16 -42.39 9.14 29.03
N ILE A 17 -42.55 8.16 29.89
CA ILE A 17 -42.90 6.77 29.62
C ILE A 17 -44.24 6.71 28.86
N ASP A 18 -44.17 6.60 27.55
CA ASP A 18 -45.27 6.05 26.77
C ASP A 18 -44.96 4.58 26.48
N SER A 19 -45.66 3.68 27.18
CA SER A 19 -45.62 2.24 26.93
C SER A 19 -46.48 1.88 25.71
N GLY A 20 -46.11 2.42 24.55
CA GLY A 20 -46.61 1.95 23.29
C GLY A 20 -45.90 0.66 22.87
N PRO A 21 -46.57 -0.26 22.16
CA PRO A 21 -45.92 -1.49 21.73
C PRO A 21 -44.76 -1.18 20.81
N PHE A 22 -43.57 -1.68 21.15
CA PHE A 22 -42.40 -1.66 20.27
C PHE A 22 -42.86 -2.20 18.91
N SER A 23 -42.88 -1.33 17.90
CA SER A 23 -43.19 -1.75 16.57
C SER A 23 -42.04 -2.61 16.04
N GLU A 24 -42.32 -3.81 15.57
CA GLU A 24 -41.34 -4.71 14.92
C GLU A 24 -40.64 -4.07 13.70
N ALA A 25 -41.00 -2.85 13.34
CA ALA A 25 -40.40 -2.10 12.22
C ALA A 25 -38.99 -1.57 12.52
N ASP A 26 -38.60 -1.37 13.79
CA ASP A 26 -37.27 -0.85 14.17
C ASP A 26 -36.22 -1.96 14.37
N ALA A 27 -36.61 -3.22 14.44
CA ALA A 27 -35.70 -4.34 14.65
C ALA A 27 -34.91 -4.73 13.37
N ASN A 28 -35.16 -4.11 12.21
CA ASN A 28 -34.64 -4.55 10.91
C ASN A 28 -33.90 -3.47 10.11
N ALA A 29 -33.35 -2.46 10.77
CA ALA A 29 -32.61 -1.39 10.06
C ALA A 29 -31.23 -1.85 9.51
N HIS A 30 -30.72 -2.97 9.96
CA HIS A 30 -29.42 -3.52 9.50
C HIS A 30 -29.44 -5.06 9.43
N PRO A 31 -28.57 -5.67 8.59
CA PRO A 31 -28.52 -7.12 8.44
C PRO A 31 -27.91 -7.78 9.71
N VAL A 32 -28.29 -9.04 9.95
CA VAL A 32 -27.64 -9.86 11.01
C VAL A 32 -26.18 -10.10 10.64
N ASN A 33 -25.89 -10.37 9.37
CA ASN A 33 -24.53 -10.51 8.86
C ASN A 33 -24.42 -9.82 7.50
N GLY A 34 -23.33 -9.08 7.29
CA GLY A 34 -23.02 -8.44 6.03
C GLY A 34 -23.10 -6.92 6.07
N TRP A 35 -23.18 -6.33 4.88
CA TRP A 35 -23.21 -4.89 4.68
C TRP A 35 -24.61 -4.31 4.88
N ASP A 36 -24.68 -3.10 5.43
CA ASP A 36 -25.88 -2.29 5.35
C ASP A 36 -26.22 -1.92 3.87
N SER A 37 -27.38 -1.34 3.66
CA SER A 37 -27.87 -0.99 2.30
C SER A 37 -26.99 0.04 1.58
N LYS A 38 -26.24 0.86 2.33
CA LYS A 38 -25.34 1.92 1.80
C LYS A 38 -23.89 1.44 1.68
N LYS A 39 -23.57 0.24 2.18
CA LYS A 39 -22.21 -0.28 2.28
C LYS A 39 -21.28 0.62 3.10
N GLU A 40 -21.83 1.21 4.17
CA GLU A 40 -21.11 2.07 5.12
C GLU A 40 -20.69 1.31 6.37
N HIS A 41 -21.47 0.29 6.78
CA HIS A 41 -21.26 -0.49 7.97
C HIS A 41 -21.35 -1.98 7.67
N TYR A 42 -20.59 -2.76 8.42
CA TYR A 42 -20.62 -4.22 8.34
C TYR A 42 -21.04 -4.82 9.67
N TYR A 43 -21.83 -5.89 9.64
CA TYR A 43 -22.40 -6.53 10.81
C TYR A 43 -22.03 -8.01 10.85
N GLU A 44 -21.78 -8.52 12.05
CA GLU A 44 -21.61 -9.95 12.35
C GLU A 44 -22.48 -10.28 13.56
N ASN A 45 -23.37 -11.27 13.42
CA ASN A 45 -24.31 -11.69 14.45
C ASN A 45 -25.17 -10.53 15.02
N GLY A 46 -25.62 -9.62 14.15
CA GLY A 46 -26.41 -8.46 14.52
C GLY A 46 -25.62 -7.33 15.19
N GLN A 47 -24.30 -7.47 15.35
CA GLN A 47 -23.45 -6.46 15.94
C GLN A 47 -22.60 -5.76 14.88
N GLN A 48 -22.48 -4.46 14.99
CA GLN A 48 -21.63 -3.65 14.11
C GLN A 48 -20.15 -4.00 14.36
N VAL A 49 -19.41 -4.23 13.29
CA VAL A 49 -17.98 -4.47 13.29
C VAL A 49 -17.20 -3.16 13.36
N CYS A 50 -16.05 -3.15 14.03
CA CYS A 50 -15.09 -2.05 14.02
C CYS A 50 -13.64 -2.56 14.09
N SER A 51 -12.69 -1.72 13.65
CA SER A 51 -11.25 -2.02 13.65
C SER A 51 -10.92 -3.37 13.01
N LYS A 52 -11.56 -3.66 11.88
CA LYS A 52 -11.47 -4.97 11.23
C LYS A 52 -11.42 -4.86 9.71
N GLU A 53 -10.61 -5.72 9.10
CA GLU A 53 -10.57 -5.89 7.65
C GLU A 53 -11.65 -6.89 7.21
N ILE A 54 -12.43 -6.52 6.19
CA ILE A 54 -13.53 -7.31 5.64
C ILE A 54 -13.28 -7.59 4.16
N TYR A 55 -13.30 -8.85 3.78
CA TYR A 55 -13.32 -9.26 2.38
C TYR A 55 -14.76 -9.36 1.88
N ASP A 56 -15.09 -8.60 0.87
CA ASP A 56 -16.39 -8.71 0.19
C ASP A 56 -16.24 -9.61 -1.04
N ALA A 57 -16.82 -10.80 -0.96
CA ALA A 57 -16.76 -11.78 -2.04
C ALA A 57 -17.55 -11.37 -3.28
N LYS A 58 -18.54 -10.46 -3.17
CA LYS A 58 -19.38 -10.00 -4.29
C LYS A 58 -18.57 -9.14 -5.26
N ASP A 59 -17.74 -8.24 -4.75
CA ASP A 59 -16.90 -7.38 -5.59
C ASP A 59 -15.40 -7.73 -5.53
N LYS A 60 -15.06 -8.81 -4.80
CA LYS A 60 -13.70 -9.36 -4.67
C LYS A 60 -12.69 -8.33 -4.17
N ASN A 61 -13.11 -7.52 -3.20
CA ASN A 61 -12.29 -6.47 -2.64
C ASN A 61 -12.24 -6.51 -1.11
N TRP A 62 -11.17 -5.93 -0.56
CA TRP A 62 -10.98 -5.72 0.87
C TRP A 62 -11.41 -4.32 1.27
N TYR A 63 -11.98 -4.20 2.46
CA TYR A 63 -12.40 -2.96 3.10
C TYR A 63 -11.90 -2.94 4.54
N TRP A 64 -11.65 -1.76 5.07
CA TRP A 64 -11.37 -1.57 6.48
C TRP A 64 -12.55 -0.90 7.16
N ILE A 65 -13.00 -1.46 8.27
CA ILE A 65 -13.97 -0.82 9.13
C ILE A 65 -13.21 -0.11 10.25
N ASP A 66 -13.39 1.19 10.34
CA ASP A 66 -12.73 2.02 11.35
C ASP A 66 -13.25 1.78 12.76
N THR A 67 -12.60 2.41 13.73
CA THR A 67 -12.98 2.32 15.15
C THR A 67 -14.39 2.82 15.43
N ASN A 68 -14.90 3.73 14.60
CA ASN A 68 -16.28 4.24 14.68
C ASN A 68 -17.30 3.34 13.96
N GLY A 69 -16.87 2.20 13.40
CA GLY A 69 -17.72 1.26 12.68
C GLY A 69 -18.01 1.62 11.22
N SER A 70 -17.49 2.72 10.70
CA SER A 70 -17.69 3.12 9.29
C SER A 70 -16.59 2.60 8.38
N VAL A 71 -16.91 2.42 7.10
CA VAL A 71 -15.92 2.08 6.06
C VAL A 71 -14.87 3.18 5.95
N ALA A 72 -13.61 2.80 6.08
CA ALA A 72 -12.47 3.70 5.88
C ALA A 72 -12.39 4.16 4.42
N ARG A 73 -12.20 5.46 4.22
CA ARG A 73 -11.95 6.09 2.91
C ARG A 73 -10.79 7.07 3.03
N ASN A 74 -10.03 7.20 1.94
CA ASN A 74 -8.87 8.10 1.88
C ASN A 74 -7.91 7.92 3.06
N LYS A 75 -7.60 6.67 3.40
CA LYS A 75 -6.88 6.33 4.62
C LYS A 75 -5.83 5.26 4.40
N ASP A 76 -4.67 5.46 5.01
CA ASP A 76 -3.66 4.43 5.15
C ASP A 76 -3.85 3.72 6.49
N VAL A 77 -3.77 2.40 6.47
CA VAL A 77 -3.90 1.54 7.65
C VAL A 77 -2.72 0.59 7.71
N TYR A 78 -2.14 0.46 8.90
CA TYR A 78 -1.13 -0.56 9.14
C TYR A 78 -1.79 -1.86 9.62
N LEU A 79 -1.68 -2.89 8.80
CA LEU A 79 -2.19 -4.22 9.12
C LEU A 79 -1.07 -5.05 9.75
N GLN A 80 -1.25 -5.47 10.99
CA GLN A 80 -0.28 -6.29 11.73
C GLN A 80 -0.15 -7.72 11.18
N SER A 81 -1.18 -8.20 10.49
CA SER A 81 -1.20 -9.54 9.92
C SER A 81 -0.12 -9.74 8.85
N ASN A 82 0.39 -10.99 8.75
CA ASN A 82 1.34 -11.38 7.70
C ASN A 82 2.64 -10.55 7.65
N GLY A 83 3.20 -10.25 8.81
CA GLY A 83 4.49 -9.53 8.91
C GLY A 83 4.39 -8.02 8.96
N GLY A 84 3.19 -7.48 8.98
CA GLY A 84 2.95 -6.05 9.01
C GLY A 84 3.09 -5.39 7.63
N LYS A 85 2.08 -4.61 7.25
CA LYS A 85 2.10 -3.86 5.99
C LYS A 85 1.23 -2.62 6.07
N TRP A 86 1.64 -1.56 5.38
CA TRP A 86 0.77 -0.44 5.09
C TRP A 86 -0.09 -0.74 3.87
N VAL A 87 -1.37 -0.46 3.95
CA VAL A 87 -2.34 -0.54 2.85
C VAL A 87 -3.12 0.77 2.77
N ARG A 88 -3.69 1.07 1.61
CA ARG A 88 -4.52 2.26 1.40
C ARG A 88 -5.93 1.86 1.02
N TYR A 89 -6.90 2.59 1.56
CA TYR A 89 -8.29 2.48 1.16
C TYR A 89 -8.72 3.68 0.34
N ASP A 90 -9.30 3.39 -0.82
CA ASP A 90 -9.63 4.37 -1.85
C ASP A 90 -10.57 5.47 -1.32
N ARG A 91 -10.36 6.68 -1.80
CA ARG A 91 -11.08 7.87 -1.35
C ARG A 91 -12.58 7.81 -1.57
N VAL A 92 -13.02 7.22 -2.68
CA VAL A 92 -14.43 7.22 -3.10
C VAL A 92 -15.10 5.91 -2.72
N THR A 93 -14.46 4.79 -3.04
CA THR A 93 -15.07 3.47 -2.92
C THR A 93 -14.81 2.79 -1.58
N GLY A 94 -13.77 3.20 -0.84
CA GLY A 94 -13.30 2.51 0.37
C GLY A 94 -12.64 1.16 0.10
N LYS A 95 -12.40 0.79 -1.16
CA LYS A 95 -11.74 -0.46 -1.53
C LYS A 95 -10.24 -0.38 -1.28
N MET A 96 -9.63 -1.50 -0.93
CA MET A 96 -8.17 -1.57 -0.84
C MET A 96 -7.54 -1.27 -2.20
N VAL A 97 -6.63 -0.31 -2.23
CA VAL A 97 -5.89 0.09 -3.43
C VAL A 97 -4.85 -0.97 -3.78
N LYS A 98 -4.72 -1.26 -5.08
CA LYS A 98 -3.73 -2.17 -5.64
C LYS A 98 -3.14 -1.60 -6.92
N GLY A 99 -1.89 -1.96 -7.22
CA GLY A 99 -1.17 -1.48 -8.39
C GLY A 99 -0.74 -0.02 -8.27
N LEU A 100 -0.52 0.60 -9.41
CA LEU A 100 -0.09 2.00 -9.49
C LEU A 100 -1.25 2.94 -9.15
N HIS A 101 -1.01 3.87 -8.23
CA HIS A 101 -2.02 4.80 -7.75
C HIS A 101 -1.48 6.22 -7.70
N TYR A 102 -2.23 7.18 -8.22
CA TYR A 102 -1.90 8.61 -8.16
C TYR A 102 -2.85 9.32 -7.22
N GLN A 103 -2.31 9.98 -6.19
CA GLN A 103 -3.10 10.74 -5.22
C GLN A 103 -2.26 11.87 -4.62
N ASP A 104 -2.89 13.00 -4.36
CA ASP A 104 -2.29 14.16 -3.68
C ASP A 104 -0.94 14.59 -4.27
N GLY A 105 -0.87 14.60 -5.62
CA GLY A 105 0.30 15.05 -6.38
C GLY A 105 1.46 14.06 -6.43
N ALA A 106 1.27 12.81 -6.02
CA ALA A 106 2.31 11.78 -6.06
C ALA A 106 1.79 10.43 -6.55
N TYR A 107 2.70 9.64 -7.13
CA TYR A 107 2.46 8.24 -7.39
C TYR A 107 2.85 7.40 -6.17
N TYR A 108 2.11 6.31 -5.98
CA TYR A 108 2.34 5.22 -5.05
C TYR A 108 2.18 3.90 -5.79
N TYR A 109 2.78 2.86 -5.28
CA TYR A 109 2.55 1.51 -5.79
C TYR A 109 2.14 0.59 -4.64
N PHE A 110 1.10 -0.19 -4.87
CA PHE A 110 0.61 -1.19 -3.94
C PHE A 110 0.68 -2.56 -4.59
N ASP A 111 1.25 -3.53 -3.91
CA ASP A 111 1.35 -4.89 -4.41
C ASP A 111 0.00 -5.41 -4.92
N GLN A 112 -0.02 -5.96 -6.12
CA GLN A 112 -1.28 -6.34 -6.78
C GLN A 112 -2.01 -7.50 -6.09
N THR A 113 -1.31 -8.30 -5.32
CA THR A 113 -1.88 -9.43 -4.58
C THR A 113 -2.27 -9.03 -3.17
N THR A 114 -1.34 -8.46 -2.43
CA THR A 114 -1.47 -8.22 -1.00
C THR A 114 -1.95 -6.81 -0.65
N GLY A 115 -1.89 -5.85 -1.58
CA GLY A 115 -2.17 -4.44 -1.33
C GLY A 115 -1.09 -3.72 -0.48
N ALA A 116 0.05 -4.36 -0.24
CA ALA A 116 1.14 -3.75 0.54
C ALA A 116 1.72 -2.54 -0.20
N MET A 117 1.84 -1.40 0.50
CA MET A 117 2.48 -0.19 -0.02
C MET A 117 3.96 -0.46 -0.27
N ALA A 118 4.43 -0.08 -1.44
CA ALA A 118 5.83 -0.22 -1.83
C ALA A 118 6.71 0.82 -1.13
N HIS A 119 7.85 0.34 -0.65
CA HIS A 119 8.96 1.14 -0.12
C HIS A 119 10.25 0.67 -0.78
N GLY A 120 11.15 1.59 -1.08
CA GLY A 120 12.39 1.26 -1.80
C GLY A 120 12.15 0.95 -3.28
N ARG A 121 13.00 0.09 -3.85
CA ARG A 121 12.99 -0.22 -5.29
C ARG A 121 12.11 -1.42 -5.58
N VAL A 122 11.08 -1.24 -6.41
CA VAL A 122 10.13 -2.30 -6.82
C VAL A 122 9.88 -2.26 -8.33
N TRP A 123 9.50 -3.40 -8.89
CA TRP A 123 9.03 -3.50 -10.27
C TRP A 123 7.59 -2.99 -10.35
N VAL A 124 7.34 -2.07 -11.27
CA VAL A 124 6.02 -1.51 -11.55
C VAL A 124 5.56 -1.98 -12.93
N PRO A 125 4.67 -2.96 -13.00
CA PRO A 125 4.22 -3.55 -14.28
C PRO A 125 3.64 -2.51 -15.24
N GLU A 126 2.87 -1.56 -14.73
CA GLU A 126 2.23 -0.50 -15.52
C GLU A 126 3.25 0.41 -16.22
N TRP A 127 4.45 0.51 -15.68
CA TRP A 127 5.55 1.27 -16.27
C TRP A 127 6.57 0.39 -16.99
N ASN A 128 6.41 -0.94 -16.90
CA ASN A 128 7.39 -1.91 -17.41
C ASN A 128 8.82 -1.54 -16.99
N SER A 129 9.01 -1.18 -15.72
CA SER A 129 10.26 -0.66 -15.20
C SER A 129 10.31 -0.76 -13.67
N TYR A 130 11.54 -0.81 -13.14
CA TYR A 130 11.74 -0.56 -11.73
C TYR A 130 11.54 0.92 -11.41
N ALA A 131 11.03 1.19 -10.23
CA ALA A 131 10.90 2.51 -9.65
C ALA A 131 11.25 2.48 -8.16
N THR A 132 11.73 3.59 -7.65
CA THR A 132 12.04 3.76 -6.24
C THR A 132 10.94 4.58 -5.57
N PHE A 133 10.47 4.08 -4.45
CA PHE A 133 9.50 4.74 -3.58
C PHE A 133 10.16 5.08 -2.25
N ASP A 134 9.79 6.20 -1.69
CA ASP A 134 10.34 6.68 -0.41
C ASP A 134 10.09 5.67 0.72
N SER A 135 11.12 5.45 1.54
CA SER A 135 11.10 4.39 2.57
C SER A 135 10.13 4.66 3.73
N VAL A 136 9.69 5.90 3.90
CA VAL A 136 8.78 6.30 4.98
C VAL A 136 7.38 6.56 4.45
N SER A 137 7.26 7.40 3.44
CA SER A 137 5.97 7.86 2.91
C SER A 137 5.40 6.98 1.79
N GLY A 138 6.19 6.10 1.18
CA GLY A 138 5.81 5.33 0.01
C GLY A 138 5.60 6.16 -1.27
N ARG A 139 5.96 7.45 -1.26
CA ARG A 139 5.83 8.32 -2.44
C ARG A 139 6.88 7.94 -3.50
N TYR A 140 6.47 8.01 -4.76
CA TYR A 140 7.38 7.84 -5.88
C TYR A 140 8.54 8.87 -5.83
N VAL A 141 9.75 8.38 -5.99
CA VAL A 141 10.99 9.18 -6.01
C VAL A 141 11.56 9.25 -7.43
N SER A 142 11.80 8.10 -8.04
CA SER A 142 12.43 8.03 -9.36
C SER A 142 12.08 6.75 -10.10
N LYS A 143 12.07 6.84 -11.44
CA LYS A 143 12.04 5.68 -12.31
C LYS A 143 13.47 5.32 -12.70
N ASP A 144 13.77 4.03 -12.74
CA ASP A 144 15.06 3.60 -13.25
C ASP A 144 15.19 3.97 -14.72
N SER A 145 16.15 4.80 -15.04
CA SER A 145 16.49 5.12 -16.44
C SER A 145 17.10 3.89 -17.08
N GLY A 146 16.24 3.09 -17.71
CA GLY A 146 16.49 1.92 -18.52
C GLY A 146 17.92 1.36 -18.54
N ASN A 147 18.22 0.47 -17.64
CA ASN A 147 19.11 -0.65 -17.95
C ASN A 147 18.39 -1.91 -17.45
N ASN A 148 17.72 -2.62 -18.40
CA ASN A 148 16.99 -3.85 -18.14
C ASN A 148 17.98 -4.96 -17.75
N ASN A 149 18.41 -4.98 -16.51
CA ASN A 149 19.05 -6.15 -15.94
C ASN A 149 18.36 -6.46 -14.59
N PRO A 150 17.62 -7.59 -14.47
CA PRO A 150 17.03 -8.00 -13.22
C PRO A 150 18.13 -8.42 -12.25
N GLY A 151 18.67 -7.49 -11.49
CA GLY A 151 19.78 -7.77 -10.58
C GLY A 151 20.50 -6.54 -10.03
N ASN A 152 20.12 -5.32 -10.42
CA ASN A 152 20.79 -4.13 -9.88
C ASN A 152 20.01 -3.53 -8.70
N THR A 153 20.09 -4.16 -7.54
CA THR A 153 19.80 -3.53 -6.25
C THR A 153 20.88 -2.48 -6.01
N GLY A 154 20.48 -1.24 -5.64
CA GLY A 154 21.44 -0.20 -5.24
C GLY A 154 22.45 -0.79 -4.29
N GLY A 155 23.71 -0.81 -4.70
CA GLY A 155 24.78 -1.53 -4.01
C GLY A 155 25.28 -2.78 -4.75
N GLU A 156 24.91 -2.99 -6.02
CA GLU A 156 25.50 -4.10 -6.79
C GLU A 156 26.99 -3.86 -7.07
N ASN A 157 27.78 -4.88 -6.79
CA ASN A 157 29.21 -4.90 -7.11
C ASN A 157 29.35 -5.09 -8.63
N ILE A 158 29.63 -4.02 -9.37
CA ILE A 158 29.80 -4.04 -10.83
C ILE A 158 31.27 -4.11 -11.24
N ARG A 159 32.19 -4.19 -10.28
CA ARG A 159 33.62 -4.37 -10.53
C ARG A 159 33.88 -5.64 -11.35
N GLY A 160 34.64 -5.50 -12.42
CA GLY A 160 34.91 -6.60 -13.35
C GLY A 160 33.87 -6.76 -14.46
N ARG A 161 32.72 -6.09 -14.42
CA ARG A 161 31.74 -6.12 -15.51
C ARG A 161 32.12 -5.23 -16.67
N PHE A 162 31.62 -5.56 -17.86
CA PHE A 162 31.77 -4.72 -19.04
C PHE A 162 31.09 -3.37 -18.86
N CYS A 163 31.74 -2.30 -19.31
CA CYS A 163 31.12 -1.00 -19.46
C CYS A 163 31.08 -0.59 -20.94
N LYS A 164 30.21 0.35 -21.30
CA LYS A 164 30.13 0.84 -22.68
C LYS A 164 31.35 1.68 -23.05
N LYS A 165 31.75 1.65 -24.31
CA LYS A 165 32.84 2.51 -24.80
C LYS A 165 32.59 4.01 -24.52
N SER A 166 31.30 4.43 -24.57
CA SER A 166 30.87 5.78 -24.20
C SER A 166 31.02 6.15 -22.73
N GLU A 167 31.19 5.15 -21.83
CA GLU A 167 31.39 5.34 -20.41
C GLU A 167 32.85 5.36 -20.00
N LYS A 168 33.77 5.18 -20.96
CA LYS A 168 35.23 5.17 -20.70
C LYS A 168 35.64 6.45 -19.96
N GLY A 169 36.31 6.26 -18.83
CA GLY A 169 36.74 7.36 -17.94
C GLY A 169 35.70 7.79 -16.90
N GLN A 170 34.44 7.35 -17.02
CA GLN A 170 33.43 7.61 -15.99
C GLN A 170 33.80 6.88 -14.68
N GLN A 171 33.43 7.51 -13.57
CA GLN A 171 33.65 6.98 -12.22
C GLN A 171 32.30 6.75 -11.56
N ARG A 172 32.20 5.68 -10.77
CA ARG A 172 31.02 5.32 -9.98
C ARG A 172 31.46 4.73 -8.63
N ILE A 173 30.54 4.69 -7.71
CA ILE A 173 30.71 3.94 -6.44
C ILE A 173 30.12 2.55 -6.65
N ASP A 174 30.92 1.54 -6.40
CA ASP A 174 30.52 0.12 -6.40
C ASP A 174 29.66 -0.23 -5.19
N GLY A 175 29.02 -1.40 -5.20
CA GLY A 175 28.13 -1.83 -4.14
C GLY A 175 28.73 -1.92 -2.74
N ASP A 176 30.07 -2.05 -2.64
CA ASP A 176 30.81 -2.05 -1.40
C ASP A 176 31.38 -0.67 -1.01
N GLY A 177 30.99 0.40 -1.72
CA GLY A 177 31.49 1.76 -1.49
C GLY A 177 32.82 2.09 -2.17
N THR A 178 33.39 1.18 -2.95
CA THR A 178 34.65 1.38 -3.65
C THR A 178 34.46 2.27 -4.88
N LEU A 179 35.34 3.27 -5.06
CA LEU A 179 35.38 4.06 -6.30
C LEU A 179 35.92 3.21 -7.44
N ILE A 180 35.12 3.07 -8.48
CA ILE A 180 35.46 2.34 -9.71
C ILE A 180 35.45 3.23 -10.92
N VAL A 181 36.24 2.87 -11.94
CA VAL A 181 36.33 3.59 -13.21
C VAL A 181 36.15 2.64 -14.39
N CYS A 182 35.44 3.10 -15.40
CA CYS A 182 35.33 2.37 -16.67
C CYS A 182 36.57 2.58 -17.54
N GLY A 183 37.26 1.51 -17.89
CA GLY A 183 38.45 1.60 -18.74
C GLY A 183 38.97 0.26 -19.24
N CYS A 184 40.05 0.33 -20.01
CA CYS A 184 40.76 -0.84 -20.52
C CYS A 184 42.02 -1.06 -19.69
N ARG A 185 42.23 -2.27 -19.20
CA ARG A 185 43.45 -2.69 -18.50
C ARG A 185 44.19 -3.75 -19.33
N ASN A 186 45.53 -3.74 -19.21
CA ASN A 186 46.39 -4.81 -19.72
C ASN A 186 46.25 -5.09 -21.24
N GLY A 187 46.16 -4.04 -22.06
CA GLY A 187 46.09 -4.23 -23.53
C GLY A 187 44.77 -4.77 -24.05
N ASN A 188 43.77 -4.96 -23.20
CA ASN A 188 42.44 -5.39 -23.61
C ASN A 188 41.64 -4.19 -24.13
N ASN A 189 41.08 -4.31 -25.35
CA ASN A 189 40.29 -3.24 -25.98
C ASN A 189 38.84 -3.19 -25.48
N THR A 190 38.43 -4.09 -24.61
CA THR A 190 37.07 -4.15 -24.08
C THR A 190 37.04 -3.45 -22.70
N PRO A 191 36.31 -2.37 -22.53
CA PRO A 191 36.30 -1.65 -21.27
C PRO A 191 35.49 -2.37 -20.19
N HIS A 192 36.01 -2.35 -18.96
CA HIS A 192 35.42 -2.91 -17.76
C HIS A 192 35.45 -1.91 -16.60
N TRP A 193 34.59 -2.10 -15.62
CA TRP A 193 34.65 -1.39 -14.36
C TRP A 193 35.72 -1.99 -13.46
N TYR A 194 36.68 -1.22 -12.98
CA TYR A 194 37.72 -1.66 -12.06
C TYR A 194 37.96 -0.62 -10.96
N ALA A 195 38.45 -1.07 -9.81
CA ALA A 195 38.80 -0.18 -8.71
C ALA A 195 39.90 0.82 -9.14
N LYS A 196 39.74 2.07 -8.75
CA LYS A 196 40.68 3.14 -9.02
C LYS A 196 41.86 3.09 -8.04
#